data_08f3b02b086d46c9e17f382267020e24
#
_entry.id   08f3b02b086d46c9e17f382267020e24
#
_cell.length_a   1.000
_cell.length_b   1.000
_cell.length_c   1.000
_cell.angle_alpha   90.00
_cell.angle_beta   90.00
_cell.angle_gamma   90.00
#
_symmetry.space_group_name_H-M   'P 1'
#
loop_
_entity.id
_entity.type
_entity.pdbx_description
1 polymer ?
#
loop_
_entity_poly.entity_id
_entity_poly.type
_entity_poly.pdbx_seq_one_letter_code
_entity_poly.pdbx_strand_id
1 'polypeptide(L)'
;MAKHSAPKAPAAPRTSGSRRGAKHPGGEHLDSGKRRQGKRSSAKRGAGSKDASARSSKSSVFASARANVKTSLGGLRQGMSRFAQSLGTVPGVKYLRHAARSVTSVGWVVLFSALVAAVVSRAFGWVEAFFVACACLLAFLIAVVWVIVPSPHKVSVRLPRQRIVAGQTAVGEITAENMSDRRARSGLIELPIASSALQFLVPPLPGKGVWSEVFSVVTHRRGLVTVGPARALRADPLGLIRRIGTWSEPATLYVHPKTIRVPFDATGIHADVEGVTTAKLSSSDVSFHALRDYVPGDDRRNVHWPMTAHIGRLVVRQFEETRRSHHLVVLDTRLGQWNDRDSFENAVSIAASLVVADMAASRTVSLTTATDWVTTSAATRMLDAMCAIHDSGEADLMARLREAIAKRPGLSVVTIIAAPTVDDDQASHLLNAIPVDVRSAVVRVRPGHPKLRRLSHGTLADCPTLEDLPRLVAAGGLA
;
A
#
# COMPACT_ATOMS: atom_id res chain seq x y z
N MET A 1 59.01 -10.36 9.66
CA MET A 1 59.10 -10.47 11.14
C MET A 1 57.95 -9.74 11.77
N ALA A 2 57.34 -10.34 12.74
CA ALA A 2 56.28 -9.94 13.66
C ALA A 2 54.85 -10.48 13.33
N LYS A 3 54.56 -11.57 14.00
CA LYS A 3 53.27 -12.22 14.29
C LYS A 3 52.52 -11.39 15.36
N HIS A 4 51.22 -11.22 15.23
CA HIS A 4 50.27 -11.08 16.35
C HIS A 4 48.93 -11.62 15.92
N SER A 5 48.58 -12.69 16.36
CA SER A 5 47.71 -13.39 17.32
C SER A 5 46.36 -12.74 17.53
N ALA A 6 45.31 -13.55 17.18
CA ALA A 6 43.87 -13.34 17.45
C ALA A 6 43.54 -13.57 18.94
N PRO A 7 42.47 -12.98 19.48
CA PRO A 7 41.88 -13.42 20.73
C PRO A 7 40.59 -14.20 20.56
N LYS A 8 40.52 -15.22 21.41
CA LYS A 8 39.50 -16.23 21.70
C LYS A 8 38.16 -15.65 22.16
N ALA A 9 37.07 -16.32 21.74
CA ALA A 9 35.73 -16.20 22.27
C ALA A 9 35.59 -16.85 23.65
N PRO A 10 34.69 -16.39 24.53
CA PRO A 10 34.30 -17.11 25.73
C PRO A 10 33.00 -17.88 25.55
N ALA A 11 32.94 -19.00 26.26
CA ALA A 11 31.99 -20.07 26.28
C ALA A 11 30.67 -19.72 27.01
N ALA A 12 29.61 -20.42 26.64
CA ALA A 12 28.30 -20.45 27.29
C ALA A 12 28.31 -21.31 28.59
N PRO A 13 27.46 -21.04 29.57
CA PRO A 13 27.15 -22.02 30.62
C PRO A 13 25.85 -22.80 30.33
N ARG A 14 26.00 -24.12 30.46
CA ARG A 14 24.95 -25.11 30.61
C ARG A 14 24.41 -25.06 32.05
N THR A 15 23.08 -25.16 32.21
CA THR A 15 22.49 -25.73 33.42
C THR A 15 21.38 -26.69 33.07
N SER A 16 21.52 -27.82 33.67
CA SER A 16 20.73 -29.05 33.66
C SER A 16 19.53 -28.96 34.61
N GLY A 17 18.43 -29.63 34.21
CA GLY A 17 17.88 -30.63 35.11
C GLY A 17 16.53 -30.42 35.72
N SER A 18 15.65 -31.34 35.47
CA SER A 18 14.80 -32.16 36.34
C SER A 18 13.30 -32.07 36.10
N ARG A 19 12.78 -33.02 35.42
CA ARG A 19 11.86 -34.17 35.69
C ARG A 19 10.85 -34.02 36.85
N ARG A 20 9.63 -34.38 36.51
CA ARG A 20 8.52 -35.10 37.16
C ARG A 20 7.24 -34.28 37.09
N GLY A 21 6.09 -34.83 36.72
CA GLY A 21 5.56 -36.14 36.54
C GLY A 21 4.05 -36.11 36.69
N ALA A 22 3.36 -36.73 35.75
CA ALA A 22 2.15 -37.53 35.87
C ALA A 22 0.90 -36.97 36.59
N LYS A 23 -0.26 -36.91 35.92
CA LYS A 23 -1.31 -37.95 35.92
C LYS A 23 -2.62 -37.36 35.37
N HIS A 24 -3.16 -38.06 34.38
CA HIS A 24 -4.60 -38.24 34.10
C HIS A 24 -5.27 -38.98 35.24
N PRO A 25 -6.61 -39.07 35.36
CA PRO A 25 -7.55 -39.47 34.30
C PRO A 25 -8.97 -38.85 34.41
N GLY A 26 -9.73 -38.84 33.31
CA GLY A 26 -10.87 -39.75 33.16
C GLY A 26 -12.26 -39.16 33.28
N GLY A 27 -13.13 -39.58 32.39
CA GLY A 27 -14.57 -39.73 32.49
C GLY A 27 -15.37 -38.74 31.64
N GLU A 28 -15.79 -39.06 30.38
CA GLU A 28 -16.99 -39.86 30.00
C GLU A 28 -18.31 -39.28 30.53
N HIS A 29 -19.20 -38.86 29.67
CA HIS A 29 -20.34 -39.49 29.03
C HIS A 29 -21.21 -38.45 28.39
N LEU A 30 -21.51 -38.57 27.05
CA LEU A 30 -22.77 -39.00 26.45
C LEU A 30 -24.05 -38.29 26.99
N ASP A 31 -24.84 -37.63 26.19
CA ASP A 31 -25.83 -38.23 25.31
C ASP A 31 -26.64 -37.15 24.58
N SER A 32 -26.81 -37.36 23.35
CA SER A 32 -27.92 -37.32 22.40
C SER A 32 -29.21 -36.62 22.75
N GLY A 33 -29.78 -35.98 21.73
CA GLY A 33 -31.20 -36.10 21.50
C GLY A 33 -31.92 -34.94 20.89
N LYS A 34 -31.98 -34.88 19.56
CA LYS A 34 -33.14 -34.81 18.67
C LYS A 34 -34.31 -33.84 18.94
N ARG A 35 -34.49 -32.97 17.93
CA ARG A 35 -35.70 -32.85 17.04
C ARG A 35 -37.07 -32.57 17.65
N ARG A 36 -37.71 -31.54 17.16
CA ARG A 36 -38.95 -31.47 16.31
C ARG A 36 -39.67 -30.11 16.52
N GLN A 37 -39.81 -29.34 15.52
CA GLN A 37 -40.96 -29.12 14.64
C GLN A 37 -42.34 -29.28 15.29
N GLY A 38 -43.18 -28.27 15.20
CA GLY A 38 -44.62 -28.43 15.39
C GLY A 38 -45.38 -27.13 15.31
N LYS A 39 -46.07 -26.97 14.25
CA LYS A 39 -47.06 -25.99 13.79
C LYS A 39 -48.39 -26.04 14.55
N ARG A 40 -49.15 -24.94 14.41
CA ARG A 40 -50.63 -24.80 14.36
C ARG A 40 -51.37 -24.71 15.72
N SER A 41 -52.17 -23.79 15.90
CA SER A 41 -53.38 -23.20 15.37
C SER A 41 -54.51 -23.21 16.41
N SER A 42 -55.23 -22.10 16.43
CA SER A 42 -56.66 -21.92 16.61
C SER A 42 -57.35 -22.14 17.96
N ALA A 43 -57.90 -21.04 18.39
CA ALA A 43 -59.33 -20.86 18.77
C ALA A 43 -59.88 -21.64 19.97
N LYS A 44 -60.40 -20.97 20.95
CA LYS A 44 -61.82 -20.77 21.26
C LYS A 44 -62.05 -20.28 22.70
N ARG A 45 -62.82 -19.18 22.78
CA ARG A 45 -63.96 -18.86 23.65
C ARG A 45 -64.01 -19.39 25.10
N GLY A 46 -64.18 -18.44 26.00
CA GLY A 46 -65.31 -18.61 26.88
C GLY A 46 -65.12 -18.07 28.30
N ALA A 47 -65.80 -16.99 28.54
CA ALA A 47 -66.56 -16.67 29.76
C ALA A 47 -65.94 -16.78 31.14
N GLY A 48 -66.01 -15.69 31.88
CA GLY A 48 -66.22 -15.75 33.29
C GLY A 48 -65.50 -14.71 34.15
N SER A 49 -66.20 -13.66 34.42
CA SER A 49 -66.51 -13.08 35.72
C SER A 49 -65.49 -12.19 36.41
N LYS A 50 -65.89 -10.92 36.39
CA LYS A 50 -65.91 -9.93 37.52
C LYS A 50 -65.07 -10.27 38.73
N ASP A 51 -64.20 -9.34 38.99
CA ASP A 51 -63.72 -8.77 40.25
C ASP A 51 -62.22 -8.57 40.28
N ALA A 52 -61.78 -7.38 39.87
CA ALA A 52 -60.51 -6.77 40.29
C ALA A 52 -60.38 -5.33 39.73
N SER A 53 -61.34 -4.47 40.10
CA SER A 53 -61.28 -3.04 39.69
C SER A 53 -60.80 -2.15 40.83
N ALA A 54 -59.66 -2.42 41.48
CA ALA A 54 -59.15 -1.52 42.49
C ALA A 54 -57.62 -1.42 42.65
N ARG A 55 -56.82 -1.98 41.69
CA ARG A 55 -55.34 -1.85 41.80
C ARG A 55 -54.63 -1.30 40.56
N SER A 56 -55.38 -0.79 39.57
CA SER A 56 -54.83 -0.34 38.29
C SER A 56 -54.62 1.19 38.15
N SER A 57 -54.94 2.00 39.14
CA SER A 57 -54.85 3.47 38.95
C SER A 57 -53.54 4.12 39.40
N LYS A 58 -52.62 3.39 40.11
CA LYS A 58 -51.34 3.94 40.50
C LYS A 58 -50.16 3.61 39.59
N SER A 59 -50.28 2.63 38.70
CA SER A 59 -49.21 2.28 37.73
C SER A 59 -49.25 3.07 36.42
N SER A 60 -50.43 3.61 36.04
CA SER A 60 -50.57 4.39 34.81
C SER A 60 -50.04 5.83 34.92
N VAL A 61 -50.06 6.42 36.11
CA VAL A 61 -49.55 7.79 36.35
C VAL A 61 -47.97 7.81 36.32
N PHE A 62 -47.31 6.76 36.83
CA PHE A 62 -45.87 6.66 36.72
C PHE A 62 -45.36 6.26 35.34
N ALA A 63 -46.12 5.54 34.57
CA ALA A 63 -45.78 5.19 33.18
C ALA A 63 -45.90 6.40 32.24
N SER A 64 -46.95 7.23 32.40
CA SER A 64 -47.15 8.45 31.63
C SER A 64 -46.13 9.54 31.98
N ALA A 65 -45.72 9.66 33.24
CA ALA A 65 -44.65 10.58 33.63
C ALA A 65 -43.26 10.18 33.08
N ARG A 66 -42.97 8.87 33.02
CA ARG A 66 -41.71 8.38 32.36
C ARG A 66 -41.71 8.52 30.86
N ALA A 67 -42.85 8.40 30.19
CA ALA A 67 -42.99 8.61 28.78
C ALA A 67 -42.79 10.07 28.38
N ASN A 68 -43.39 11.00 29.16
CA ASN A 68 -43.26 12.44 28.93
C ASN A 68 -41.83 12.97 29.19
N VAL A 69 -41.11 12.41 30.15
CA VAL A 69 -39.68 12.78 30.39
C VAL A 69 -38.78 12.26 29.28
N LYS A 70 -39.07 11.06 28.70
CA LYS A 70 -38.29 10.56 27.57
C LYS A 70 -38.55 11.32 26.28
N THR A 71 -39.77 11.78 26.04
CA THR A 71 -40.12 12.59 24.86
C THR A 71 -39.58 14.02 24.98
N SER A 72 -39.59 14.63 26.16
CA SER A 72 -39.01 15.97 26.36
C SER A 72 -37.47 15.94 26.26
N LEU A 73 -36.79 14.90 26.78
CA LEU A 73 -35.34 14.71 26.60
C LEU A 73 -34.95 14.38 25.15
N GLY A 74 -35.79 13.64 24.43
CA GLY A 74 -35.62 13.38 23.00
C GLY A 74 -35.75 14.64 22.14
N GLY A 75 -36.72 15.51 22.47
CA GLY A 75 -36.92 16.80 21.80
C GLY A 75 -35.77 17.80 22.07
N LEU A 76 -35.27 17.84 23.31
CA LEU A 76 -34.08 18.66 23.67
C LEU A 76 -32.81 18.17 22.95
N ARG A 77 -32.63 16.86 22.83
CA ARG A 77 -31.48 16.28 22.12
C ARG A 77 -31.52 16.50 20.60
N GLN A 78 -32.73 16.44 20.01
CA GLN A 78 -32.95 16.77 18.59
C GLN A 78 -32.89 18.28 18.34
N GLY A 79 -33.37 19.11 19.24
CA GLY A 79 -33.22 20.56 19.18
C GLY A 79 -31.76 20.99 19.28
N MET A 80 -31.01 20.40 20.20
CA MET A 80 -29.56 20.65 20.33
C MET A 80 -28.77 20.18 19.12
N SER A 81 -29.13 19.05 18.50
CA SER A 81 -28.42 18.58 17.29
C SER A 81 -28.72 19.47 16.07
N ARG A 82 -29.94 19.96 15.90
CA ARG A 82 -30.30 20.92 14.84
C ARG A 82 -29.68 22.29 15.07
N PHE A 83 -29.64 22.75 16.32
CA PHE A 83 -28.94 23.99 16.68
C PHE A 83 -27.41 23.87 16.51
N ALA A 84 -26.82 22.72 16.81
CA ALA A 84 -25.40 22.45 16.55
C ALA A 84 -25.10 22.34 15.04
N GLN A 85 -26.03 21.83 14.24
CA GLN A 85 -25.91 21.80 12.76
C GLN A 85 -26.08 23.18 12.13
N SER A 86 -27.01 24.00 12.62
CA SER A 86 -27.21 25.38 12.11
C SER A 86 -26.08 26.33 12.49
N LEU A 87 -25.41 26.13 13.64
CA LEU A 87 -24.20 26.86 14.01
C LEU A 87 -22.98 26.46 13.14
N GLY A 88 -22.99 25.28 12.53
CA GLY A 88 -21.89 24.82 11.65
C GLY A 88 -21.79 25.55 10.31
N THR A 89 -22.84 26.28 9.91
CA THR A 89 -22.90 27.02 8.63
C THR A 89 -22.48 28.49 8.73
N VAL A 90 -22.40 29.02 9.96
CA VAL A 90 -21.96 30.41 10.18
C VAL A 90 -20.43 30.48 10.01
N PRO A 91 -19.88 31.33 9.12
CA PRO A 91 -18.45 31.43 8.89
C PRO A 91 -17.64 31.66 10.18
N GLY A 92 -18.17 32.38 11.14
CA GLY A 92 -17.55 32.61 12.46
C GLY A 92 -17.34 31.32 13.29
N VAL A 93 -18.23 30.31 13.17
CA VAL A 93 -18.14 29.05 13.93
C VAL A 93 -16.99 28.16 13.42
N LYS A 94 -16.69 28.23 12.13
CA LYS A 94 -15.52 27.53 11.58
C LYS A 94 -14.21 28.10 12.15
N TYR A 95 -14.12 29.42 12.32
CA TYR A 95 -12.97 30.09 12.96
C TYR A 95 -12.87 29.74 14.44
N LEU A 96 -14.00 29.72 15.16
CA LEU A 96 -14.02 29.32 16.57
C LEU A 96 -13.60 27.85 16.77
N ARG A 97 -14.07 26.94 15.91
CA ARG A 97 -13.65 25.52 15.96
C ARG A 97 -12.16 25.35 15.64
N HIS A 98 -11.62 26.12 14.70
CA HIS A 98 -10.20 26.12 14.40
C HIS A 98 -9.38 26.70 15.56
N ALA A 99 -9.83 27.80 16.14
CA ALA A 99 -9.21 28.39 17.31
C ALA A 99 -9.26 27.47 18.53
N ALA A 100 -10.41 26.81 18.79
CA ALA A 100 -10.55 25.86 19.88
C ALA A 100 -9.63 24.62 19.73
N ARG A 101 -9.35 24.19 18.50
CA ARG A 101 -8.40 23.10 18.23
C ARG A 101 -6.94 23.50 18.45
N SER A 102 -6.65 24.78 18.46
CA SER A 102 -5.30 25.31 18.71
C SER A 102 -4.99 25.40 20.20
N VAL A 103 -6.01 25.40 21.07
CA VAL A 103 -5.85 25.41 22.52
C VAL A 103 -5.47 24.03 23.01
N THR A 104 -4.37 23.94 23.76
CA THR A 104 -3.90 22.68 24.36
C THR A 104 -4.77 22.28 25.57
N SER A 105 -4.60 21.05 26.06
CA SER A 105 -5.26 20.63 27.31
C SER A 105 -4.90 21.55 28.48
N VAL A 106 -3.65 22.00 28.57
CA VAL A 106 -3.19 22.96 29.56
C VAL A 106 -3.90 24.31 29.39
N GLY A 107 -4.05 24.79 28.17
CA GLY A 107 -4.79 26.03 27.87
C GLY A 107 -6.26 25.95 28.33
N TRP A 108 -6.92 24.82 28.13
CA TRP A 108 -8.27 24.60 28.62
C TRP A 108 -8.35 24.56 30.14
N VAL A 109 -7.38 23.95 30.84
CA VAL A 109 -7.30 23.96 32.28
C VAL A 109 -7.15 25.39 32.82
N VAL A 110 -6.28 26.21 32.21
CA VAL A 110 -6.08 27.62 32.59
C VAL A 110 -7.35 28.44 32.36
N LEU A 111 -8.04 28.27 31.23
CA LEU A 111 -9.32 28.94 30.98
C LEU A 111 -10.41 28.51 31.97
N PHE A 112 -10.49 27.22 32.28
CA PHE A 112 -11.44 26.70 33.27
C PHE A 112 -11.12 27.22 34.67
N SER A 113 -9.84 27.26 35.06
CA SER A 113 -9.39 27.84 36.34
C SER A 113 -9.73 29.32 36.44
N ALA A 114 -9.55 30.08 35.34
CA ALA A 114 -9.94 31.48 35.29
C ALA A 114 -11.44 31.67 35.49
N LEU A 115 -12.26 30.82 34.86
CA LEU A 115 -13.72 30.85 35.01
C LEU A 115 -14.14 30.53 36.44
N VAL A 116 -13.60 29.46 37.03
CA VAL A 116 -13.90 29.07 38.41
C VAL A 116 -13.49 30.16 39.40
N ALA A 117 -12.28 30.72 39.26
CA ALA A 117 -11.79 31.81 40.10
C ALA A 117 -12.66 33.08 39.98
N ALA A 118 -13.14 33.41 38.77
CA ALA A 118 -14.06 34.53 38.55
C ALA A 118 -15.42 34.31 39.23
N VAL A 119 -15.96 33.07 39.15
CA VAL A 119 -17.22 32.70 39.82
C VAL A 119 -17.06 32.75 41.34
N VAL A 120 -15.98 32.21 41.90
CA VAL A 120 -15.68 32.23 43.32
C VAL A 120 -15.54 33.66 43.85
N SER A 121 -14.79 34.50 43.13
CA SER A 121 -14.64 35.92 43.43
C SER A 121 -16.01 36.62 43.50
N ARG A 122 -16.87 36.37 42.49
CA ARG A 122 -18.20 36.98 42.39
C ARG A 122 -19.18 36.49 43.47
N ALA A 123 -19.08 35.20 43.83
CA ALA A 123 -20.00 34.56 44.80
C ALA A 123 -19.61 34.82 46.24
N PHE A 124 -18.30 34.82 46.56
CA PHE A 124 -17.79 34.92 47.93
C PHE A 124 -17.08 36.27 48.20
N GLY A 125 -16.93 37.15 47.21
CA GLY A 125 -16.26 38.42 47.39
C GLY A 125 -14.74 38.30 47.61
N TRP A 126 -14.12 37.15 47.21
CA TRP A 126 -12.68 36.95 47.40
C TRP A 126 -11.87 37.73 46.40
N VAL A 127 -11.12 38.69 46.86
CA VAL A 127 -10.29 39.58 46.05
C VAL A 127 -9.11 38.80 45.45
N GLU A 128 -8.54 37.87 46.20
CA GLU A 128 -7.44 36.99 45.71
C GLU A 128 -7.88 36.15 44.53
N ALA A 129 -9.10 35.60 44.56
CA ALA A 129 -9.65 34.85 43.44
C ALA A 129 -9.82 35.71 42.18
N PHE A 130 -10.15 37.00 42.33
CA PHE A 130 -10.21 37.96 41.24
C PHE A 130 -8.83 38.14 40.56
N PHE A 131 -7.78 38.33 41.37
CA PHE A 131 -6.42 38.46 40.83
C PHE A 131 -5.96 37.18 40.12
N VAL A 132 -6.28 36.00 40.61
CA VAL A 132 -5.98 34.74 39.96
C VAL A 132 -6.70 34.64 38.61
N ALA A 133 -7.99 35.01 38.54
CA ALA A 133 -8.75 35.04 37.28
C ALA A 133 -8.12 35.97 36.25
N CYS A 134 -7.75 37.18 36.68
CA CYS A 134 -7.09 38.17 35.84
C CYS A 134 -5.71 37.70 35.36
N ALA A 135 -4.90 37.07 36.22
CA ALA A 135 -3.59 36.55 35.87
C ALA A 135 -3.69 35.40 34.82
N CYS A 136 -4.62 34.47 35.01
CA CYS A 136 -4.87 33.39 34.05
C CYS A 136 -5.35 33.91 32.69
N LEU A 137 -6.26 34.90 32.70
CA LEU A 137 -6.77 35.52 31.49
C LEU A 137 -5.66 36.29 30.75
N LEU A 138 -4.82 37.04 31.47
CA LEU A 138 -3.69 37.77 30.95
C LEU A 138 -2.66 36.82 30.33
N ALA A 139 -2.32 35.73 31.01
CA ALA A 139 -1.41 34.70 30.48
C ALA A 139 -1.95 34.07 29.19
N PHE A 140 -3.25 33.80 29.12
CA PHE A 140 -3.89 33.27 27.93
C PHE A 140 -3.88 34.30 26.78
N LEU A 141 -4.13 35.57 27.09
CA LEU A 141 -4.13 36.64 26.10
C LEU A 141 -2.71 36.88 25.52
N ILE A 142 -1.67 36.80 26.36
CA ILE A 142 -0.27 36.84 25.92
C ILE A 142 0.01 35.66 25.01
N ALA A 143 -0.44 34.45 25.34
CA ALA A 143 -0.28 33.27 24.50
C ALA A 143 -0.97 33.42 23.13
N VAL A 144 -2.17 33.99 23.10
CA VAL A 144 -2.90 34.31 21.85
C VAL A 144 -2.09 35.28 20.97
N VAL A 145 -1.61 36.39 21.54
CA VAL A 145 -0.81 37.39 20.81
C VAL A 145 0.47 36.76 20.29
N TRP A 146 1.12 35.87 21.09
CA TRP A 146 2.34 35.20 20.67
C TRP A 146 2.15 34.29 19.46
N VAL A 147 1.02 33.59 19.37
CA VAL A 147 0.71 32.63 18.29
C VAL A 147 0.16 33.32 17.04
N ILE A 148 -0.50 34.48 17.18
CA ILE A 148 -1.07 35.23 16.05
C ILE A 148 0.03 35.88 15.17
N VAL A 149 1.14 36.31 15.79
CA VAL A 149 2.23 36.95 15.03
C VAL A 149 2.75 36.02 13.95
N PRO A 150 2.66 36.34 12.64
CA PRO A 150 3.05 35.42 11.58
C PRO A 150 4.55 35.14 11.62
N SER A 151 4.97 33.86 11.42
CA SER A 151 6.38 33.57 11.16
C SER A 151 6.68 33.79 9.68
N PRO A 152 7.72 34.51 9.38
CA PRO A 152 8.10 34.84 8.02
C PRO A 152 8.85 33.68 7.32
N HIS A 153 8.85 32.46 7.87
CA HIS A 153 9.60 31.36 7.31
C HIS A 153 8.86 30.70 6.13
N LYS A 154 9.55 30.54 5.02
CA LYS A 154 9.15 29.68 3.91
C LYS A 154 9.93 28.36 4.04
N VAL A 155 9.23 27.25 4.15
CA VAL A 155 9.86 25.93 4.27
C VAL A 155 9.69 25.18 2.95
N SER A 156 10.78 24.63 2.46
CA SER A 156 10.80 23.74 1.32
C SER A 156 11.50 22.41 1.68
N VAL A 157 10.97 21.34 1.13
CA VAL A 157 11.55 19.99 1.26
C VAL A 157 11.99 19.55 -0.13
N ARG A 158 13.26 19.18 -0.26
CA ARG A 158 13.82 18.68 -1.51
C ARG A 158 14.27 17.24 -1.33
N LEU A 159 13.83 16.37 -2.23
CA LEU A 159 14.30 15.01 -2.38
C LEU A 159 15.06 14.93 -3.70
N PRO A 160 16.40 14.98 -3.70
CA PRO A 160 17.20 14.91 -4.92
C PRO A 160 16.95 13.61 -5.70
N ARG A 161 16.67 12.53 -4.97
CA ARG A 161 16.28 11.25 -5.55
C ARG A 161 14.88 10.88 -5.07
N GLN A 162 13.92 10.90 -5.98
CA GLN A 162 12.54 10.48 -5.69
C GLN A 162 12.32 8.98 -5.87
N ARG A 163 13.34 8.25 -6.34
CA ARG A 163 13.32 6.80 -6.56
C ARG A 163 14.54 6.17 -5.94
N ILE A 164 14.32 5.17 -5.12
CA ILE A 164 15.36 4.38 -4.45
C ILE A 164 14.94 2.91 -4.43
N VAL A 165 15.88 2.02 -4.17
CA VAL A 165 15.59 0.59 -4.02
C VAL A 165 15.40 0.25 -2.54
N ALA A 166 14.52 -0.70 -2.24
CA ALA A 166 14.29 -1.19 -0.88
C ALA A 166 15.60 -1.64 -0.21
N GLY A 167 15.82 -1.17 1.02
CA GLY A 167 17.07 -1.36 1.76
C GLY A 167 18.06 -0.22 1.61
N GLN A 168 17.84 0.73 0.68
CA GLN A 168 18.66 1.93 0.57
C GLN A 168 18.10 3.05 1.45
N THR A 169 18.98 4.01 1.76
CA THR A 169 18.63 5.23 2.49
C THR A 169 18.43 6.38 1.51
N ALA A 170 17.23 6.99 1.53
CA ALA A 170 17.02 8.25 0.83
C ALA A 170 17.55 9.41 1.65
N VAL A 171 18.20 10.35 1.00
CA VAL A 171 18.67 11.59 1.61
C VAL A 171 17.79 12.73 1.07
N GLY A 172 17.28 13.55 1.98
CA GLY A 172 16.54 14.75 1.68
C GLY A 172 17.14 15.96 2.38
N GLU A 173 16.75 17.13 1.93
CA GLU A 173 17.12 18.40 2.50
C GLU A 173 15.86 19.20 2.85
N ILE A 174 15.82 19.72 4.07
CA ILE A 174 14.79 20.67 4.50
C ILE A 174 15.44 22.06 4.57
N THR A 175 14.81 23.03 3.94
CA THR A 175 15.31 24.41 3.92
C THR A 175 14.26 25.34 4.51
N ALA A 176 14.67 26.20 5.41
CA ALA A 176 13.84 27.26 5.97
C ALA A 176 14.44 28.64 5.63
N GLU A 177 13.68 29.43 4.92
CA GLU A 177 14.06 30.80 4.50
C GLU A 177 13.23 31.83 5.26
N ASN A 178 13.89 32.85 5.84
CA ASN A 178 13.21 33.97 6.43
C ASN A 178 12.86 35.00 5.35
N MET A 179 11.57 35.09 5.03
CA MET A 179 11.07 36.03 4.00
C MET A 179 11.03 37.48 4.46
N SER A 180 11.23 37.77 5.75
CA SER A 180 11.21 39.12 6.33
C SER A 180 12.60 39.72 6.36
N ASP A 181 12.69 41.06 6.33
CA ASP A 181 13.93 41.81 6.53
C ASP A 181 14.36 41.86 8.00
N ARG A 182 13.48 41.43 8.92
CA ARG A 182 13.74 41.42 10.36
C ARG A 182 14.17 40.01 10.79
N ARG A 183 14.89 39.95 11.91
CA ARG A 183 15.30 38.68 12.52
C ARG A 183 14.07 37.87 12.91
N ALA A 184 14.01 36.63 12.41
CA ALA A 184 12.98 35.67 12.76
C ALA A 184 13.39 34.90 14.03
N ARG A 185 12.41 34.53 14.85
CA ARG A 185 12.63 33.71 16.05
C ARG A 185 12.86 32.26 15.69
N SER A 186 13.46 31.53 16.62
CA SER A 186 13.56 30.07 16.51
C SER A 186 12.17 29.43 16.34
N GLY A 187 12.12 28.34 15.58
CA GLY A 187 10.89 27.62 15.30
C GLY A 187 11.12 26.12 15.28
N LEU A 188 10.08 25.34 15.56
CA LEU A 188 10.10 23.90 15.42
C LEU A 188 9.35 23.50 14.14
N ILE A 189 10.01 22.74 13.29
CA ILE A 189 9.42 22.18 12.07
C ILE A 189 9.25 20.69 12.28
N GLU A 190 8.07 20.19 12.02
CA GLU A 190 7.74 18.76 12.00
C GLU A 190 7.58 18.32 10.55
N LEU A 191 8.36 17.33 10.14
CA LEU A 191 8.28 16.69 8.84
C LEU A 191 7.74 15.27 9.02
N PRO A 192 6.44 15.03 8.72
CA PRO A 192 5.91 13.67 8.73
C PRO A 192 6.50 12.85 7.58
N ILE A 193 6.91 11.63 7.88
CA ILE A 193 7.43 10.65 6.92
C ILE A 193 6.72 9.33 7.19
N ALA A 194 5.82 8.94 6.30
CA ALA A 194 4.93 7.79 6.48
C ALA A 194 4.20 7.82 7.84
N SER A 195 4.51 6.90 8.76
CA SER A 195 3.91 6.80 10.10
C SER A 195 4.72 7.50 11.20
N SER A 196 5.89 8.06 10.89
CA SER A 196 6.77 8.77 11.83
C SER A 196 6.87 10.25 11.50
N ALA A 197 7.47 11.04 12.38
CA ALA A 197 7.71 12.45 12.14
C ALA A 197 9.10 12.83 12.66
N LEU A 198 9.85 13.53 11.83
CA LEU A 198 11.10 14.16 12.22
C LEU A 198 10.85 15.58 12.69
N GLN A 199 11.59 16.01 13.70
CA GLN A 199 11.50 17.36 14.25
C GLN A 199 12.82 18.09 14.07
N PHE A 200 12.76 19.31 13.52
CA PHE A 200 13.90 20.16 13.27
C PHE A 200 13.76 21.47 14.03
N LEU A 201 14.78 21.81 14.81
CA LEU A 201 14.83 23.08 15.51
C LEU A 201 15.55 24.11 14.64
N VAL A 202 14.78 25.01 14.04
CA VAL A 202 15.34 26.12 13.25
C VAL A 202 15.85 27.19 14.19
N PRO A 203 17.15 27.57 14.11
CA PRO A 203 17.69 28.64 14.91
C PRO A 203 17.10 30.00 14.53
N PRO A 204 17.32 31.06 15.35
CA PRO A 204 16.90 32.40 14.96
C PRO A 204 17.62 32.85 13.69
N LEU A 205 16.87 33.17 12.64
CA LEU A 205 17.43 33.56 11.35
C LEU A 205 17.51 35.10 11.18
N PRO A 206 18.61 35.64 10.67
CA PRO A 206 18.65 37.05 10.28
C PRO A 206 17.66 37.36 9.17
N GLY A 207 17.42 38.63 8.88
CA GLY A 207 16.56 39.02 7.74
C GLY A 207 17.09 38.39 6.45
N LYS A 208 16.19 37.77 5.66
CA LYS A 208 16.52 37.01 4.44
C LYS A 208 17.50 35.88 4.61
N GLY A 209 17.76 35.47 5.86
CA GLY A 209 18.64 34.30 6.16
C GLY A 209 18.00 32.98 5.76
N VAL A 210 18.86 32.04 5.36
CA VAL A 210 18.49 30.69 4.98
C VAL A 210 19.18 29.70 5.91
N TRP A 211 18.44 28.69 6.31
CA TRP A 211 18.94 27.54 7.08
C TRP A 211 18.55 26.27 6.36
N SER A 212 19.45 25.32 6.30
CA SER A 212 19.18 24.00 5.73
C SER A 212 19.74 22.88 6.60
N GLU A 213 19.04 21.75 6.60
CA GLU A 213 19.46 20.54 7.29
C GLU A 213 19.14 19.33 6.44
N VAL A 214 20.04 18.34 6.52
CA VAL A 214 19.92 17.10 5.76
C VAL A 214 19.27 16.06 6.65
N PHE A 215 18.30 15.32 6.11
CA PHE A 215 17.69 14.19 6.78
C PHE A 215 17.78 12.93 5.96
N SER A 216 17.69 11.79 6.63
CA SER A 216 17.72 10.48 6.00
C SER A 216 16.44 9.70 6.28
N VAL A 217 15.95 9.02 5.25
CA VAL A 217 14.81 8.11 5.33
C VAL A 217 15.29 6.71 5.04
N VAL A 218 15.34 5.88 6.06
CA VAL A 218 15.71 4.47 5.92
C VAL A 218 14.48 3.70 5.43
N THR A 219 14.63 2.99 4.32
CA THR A 219 13.53 2.23 3.74
C THR A 219 13.89 0.75 3.73
N HIS A 220 13.12 -0.04 4.44
CA HIS A 220 13.36 -1.49 4.52
C HIS A 220 12.59 -2.25 3.44
N ARG A 221 11.42 -1.77 3.06
CA ARG A 221 10.50 -2.42 2.12
C ARG A 221 10.09 -1.46 1.01
N ARG A 222 9.72 -2.00 -0.14
CA ARG A 222 9.15 -1.22 -1.24
C ARG A 222 7.84 -0.54 -0.83
N GLY A 223 7.51 0.52 -1.50
CA GLY A 223 6.27 1.25 -1.25
C GLY A 223 6.31 2.69 -1.74
N LEU A 224 5.18 3.36 -1.54
CA LEU A 224 5.06 4.80 -1.72
C LEU A 224 5.19 5.46 -0.35
N VAL A 225 6.28 6.19 -0.14
CA VAL A 225 6.53 6.92 1.11
C VAL A 225 6.24 8.39 0.88
N THR A 226 5.21 8.91 1.55
CA THR A 226 4.90 10.33 1.52
C THR A 226 5.78 11.05 2.53
N VAL A 227 6.54 12.04 2.07
CA VAL A 227 7.39 12.91 2.87
C VAL A 227 6.75 14.30 2.92
N GLY A 228 6.37 14.74 4.10
CA GLY A 228 5.66 15.99 4.30
C GLY A 228 4.12 15.85 4.24
N PRO A 229 3.40 16.98 4.19
CA PRO A 229 3.90 18.35 4.14
C PRO A 229 4.63 18.76 5.42
N ALA A 230 5.69 19.56 5.31
CA ALA A 230 6.36 20.12 6.48
C ALA A 230 5.40 21.05 7.23
N ARG A 231 5.36 20.88 8.54
CA ARG A 231 4.46 21.61 9.43
C ARG A 231 5.27 22.45 10.40
N ALA A 232 4.99 23.74 10.46
CA ALA A 232 5.53 24.57 11.52
C ALA A 232 4.70 24.42 12.78
N LEU A 233 5.36 24.03 13.83
CA LEU A 233 4.80 23.98 15.16
C LEU A 233 5.08 25.29 15.85
N ARG A 234 4.02 26.03 16.14
CA ARG A 234 4.09 27.20 17.00
C ARG A 234 3.41 26.90 18.29
N ALA A 235 4.14 27.00 19.37
CA ALA A 235 3.62 26.98 20.71
C ALA A 235 4.04 28.28 21.40
N ASP A 236 3.20 28.81 22.27
CA ASP A 236 3.58 29.84 23.20
C ASP A 236 4.52 29.27 24.27
N PRO A 237 5.32 30.10 24.97
CA PRO A 237 6.27 29.64 25.99
C PRO A 237 5.61 28.87 27.16
N LEU A 238 4.33 29.12 27.41
CA LEU A 238 3.57 28.45 28.45
C LEU A 238 2.85 27.17 27.98
N GLY A 239 2.89 26.90 26.66
CA GLY A 239 2.26 25.74 26.05
C GLY A 239 0.73 25.75 26.07
N LEU A 240 0.09 26.90 26.21
CA LEU A 240 -1.37 27.06 26.30
C LEU A 240 -2.02 26.94 24.91
N ILE A 241 -1.32 27.41 23.87
CA ILE A 241 -1.82 27.45 22.49
C ILE A 241 -0.77 26.86 21.55
N ARG A 242 -1.22 25.91 20.71
CA ARG A 242 -0.37 25.28 19.67
C ARG A 242 -1.03 25.46 18.31
N ARG A 243 -0.35 26.13 17.40
CA ARG A 243 -0.83 26.29 16.02
C ARG A 243 0.06 25.51 15.06
N ILE A 244 -0.57 24.68 14.23
CA ILE A 244 0.11 23.93 13.18
C ILE A 244 -0.17 24.64 11.86
N GLY A 245 0.88 25.09 11.18
CA GLY A 245 0.82 25.64 9.82
C GLY A 245 1.48 24.68 8.85
N THR A 246 0.83 24.36 7.74
CA THR A 246 1.43 23.57 6.64
C THR A 246 2.16 24.54 5.71
N TRP A 247 3.42 24.21 5.36
CA TRP A 247 4.29 25.15 4.63
C TRP A 247 4.90 24.58 3.37
N SER A 248 4.82 23.28 3.13
CA SER A 248 5.30 22.69 1.90
C SER A 248 4.26 21.73 1.31
N GLU A 249 4.38 21.43 0.04
CA GLU A 249 3.66 20.33 -0.58
C GLU A 249 4.28 19.00 -0.17
N PRO A 250 3.49 17.92 -0.10
CA PRO A 250 4.02 16.59 0.14
C PRO A 250 4.82 16.11 -1.07
N ALA A 251 5.96 15.48 -0.83
CA ALA A 251 6.76 14.82 -1.84
C ALA A 251 6.57 13.29 -1.74
N THR A 252 6.46 12.62 -2.87
CA THR A 252 6.36 11.15 -2.91
C THR A 252 7.71 10.56 -3.22
N LEU A 253 8.17 9.65 -2.35
CA LEU A 253 9.35 8.83 -2.54
C LEU A 253 8.90 7.43 -2.99
N TYR A 254 9.34 7.01 -4.18
CA TYR A 254 9.11 5.69 -4.72
C TYR A 254 10.23 4.75 -4.25
N VAL A 255 9.87 3.77 -3.46
CA VAL A 255 10.79 2.73 -3.01
C VAL A 255 10.55 1.50 -3.87
N HIS A 256 11.40 1.31 -4.86
CA HIS A 256 11.34 0.22 -5.82
C HIS A 256 11.63 -1.14 -5.16
N PRO A 257 11.08 -2.24 -5.66
CA PRO A 257 11.48 -3.58 -5.25
C PRO A 257 12.96 -3.81 -5.57
N LYS A 258 13.61 -4.71 -4.85
CA LYS A 258 14.94 -5.19 -5.19
C LYS A 258 14.90 -5.90 -6.53
N THR A 259 15.89 -5.66 -7.38
CA THR A 259 16.03 -6.35 -8.65
C THR A 259 17.41 -6.94 -8.76
N ILE A 260 17.50 -8.11 -9.38
CA ILE A 260 18.76 -8.79 -9.69
C ILE A 260 18.90 -8.91 -11.20
N ARG A 261 20.14 -8.91 -11.68
CA ARG A 261 20.39 -9.15 -13.11
C ARG A 261 20.09 -10.61 -13.43
N VAL A 262 19.15 -10.81 -14.32
CA VAL A 262 18.78 -12.12 -14.84
C VAL A 262 19.49 -12.30 -16.18
N PRO A 263 20.36 -13.32 -16.34
CA PRO A 263 20.96 -13.60 -17.62
C PRO A 263 19.91 -14.23 -18.55
N PHE A 264 19.41 -13.48 -19.49
CA PHE A 264 18.73 -14.07 -20.63
C PHE A 264 19.80 -14.45 -21.65
N ASP A 265 20.15 -15.73 -21.71
CA ASP A 265 20.94 -16.24 -22.81
C ASP A 265 20.07 -16.14 -24.07
N ALA A 266 20.48 -15.19 -24.92
CA ALA A 266 19.87 -14.99 -26.22
C ALA A 266 19.88 -16.27 -27.09
N THR A 267 20.77 -17.20 -26.79
CA THR A 267 20.93 -18.46 -27.53
C THR A 267 19.82 -19.47 -27.26
N GLY A 268 19.24 -19.54 -26.04
CA GLY A 268 18.15 -20.48 -25.75
C GLY A 268 16.78 -20.08 -26.30
N ILE A 269 16.57 -18.77 -26.49
CA ILE A 269 15.28 -18.23 -26.97
C ILE A 269 15.27 -18.02 -28.48
N HIS A 270 16.43 -17.69 -29.07
CA HIS A 270 16.56 -17.56 -30.52
C HIS A 270 16.53 -18.91 -31.24
N ALA A 271 17.04 -19.99 -30.66
CA ALA A 271 17.08 -21.31 -31.27
C ALA A 271 15.68 -21.92 -31.51
N ASP A 272 14.69 -21.56 -30.67
CA ASP A 272 13.33 -22.11 -30.79
C ASP A 272 12.34 -21.17 -31.53
N VAL A 273 12.68 -19.89 -31.68
CA VAL A 273 11.89 -18.96 -32.51
C VAL A 273 12.18 -19.22 -33.99
N GLU A 274 13.36 -19.75 -34.33
CA GLU A 274 13.69 -20.19 -35.67
C GLU A 274 13.05 -21.56 -36.04
N GLY A 275 12.57 -22.33 -35.06
CA GLY A 275 12.01 -23.66 -35.26
C GLY A 275 10.50 -23.74 -35.55
N VAL A 276 9.72 -22.69 -35.30
CA VAL A 276 8.28 -22.68 -35.60
C VAL A 276 7.99 -21.68 -36.71
N THR A 277 8.33 -22.04 -37.90
CA THR A 277 7.78 -21.42 -39.11
C THR A 277 6.29 -21.71 -39.21
N THR A 278 5.47 -20.95 -38.46
CA THR A 278 4.04 -20.89 -38.78
C THR A 278 3.90 -20.15 -40.10
N ALA A 279 3.62 -20.90 -41.17
CA ALA A 279 3.31 -20.40 -42.50
C ALA A 279 1.99 -19.60 -42.54
N LYS A 280 1.79 -18.65 -41.61
CA LYS A 280 0.77 -17.63 -41.71
C LYS A 280 1.41 -16.36 -42.24
N LEU A 281 1.27 -16.20 -43.54
CA LEU A 281 1.60 -14.96 -44.24
C LEU A 281 0.74 -13.82 -43.66
N SER A 282 1.40 -12.85 -43.03
CA SER A 282 0.78 -11.59 -42.66
C SER A 282 1.22 -10.50 -43.63
N SER A 283 0.27 -9.70 -44.08
CA SER A 283 0.48 -8.64 -45.05
C SER A 283 0.86 -7.27 -44.46
N SER A 284 1.14 -7.18 -43.12
CA SER A 284 1.20 -5.88 -42.49
C SER A 284 2.44 -5.52 -41.66
N ASP A 285 3.41 -6.44 -41.39
CA ASP A 285 4.69 -6.05 -40.76
C ASP A 285 5.81 -6.97 -41.24
N VAL A 286 6.72 -6.40 -42.02
CA VAL A 286 7.38 -7.15 -43.06
C VAL A 286 8.88 -7.01 -42.95
N SER A 287 9.53 -8.02 -42.41
CA SER A 287 10.96 -8.27 -42.65
C SER A 287 11.11 -9.11 -43.92
N PHE A 288 11.88 -8.62 -44.91
CA PHE A 288 12.21 -9.36 -46.10
C PHE A 288 13.04 -10.60 -45.72
N HIS A 289 12.53 -11.79 -46.04
CA HIS A 289 13.22 -13.05 -45.77
C HIS A 289 13.87 -13.64 -47.01
N ALA A 290 13.11 -13.86 -48.08
CA ALA A 290 13.59 -14.52 -49.26
C ALA A 290 12.78 -14.15 -50.52
N LEU A 291 13.32 -14.51 -51.71
CA LEU A 291 12.60 -14.50 -52.95
C LEU A 291 12.23 -15.93 -53.32
N ARG A 292 10.99 -16.19 -53.68
CA ARG A 292 10.54 -17.48 -54.23
C ARG A 292 9.78 -17.30 -55.53
N ASP A 293 9.65 -18.39 -56.27
CA ASP A 293 8.84 -18.38 -57.46
C ASP A 293 7.36 -18.13 -57.15
N TYR A 294 6.70 -17.39 -58.01
CA TYR A 294 5.26 -17.09 -57.92
C TYR A 294 4.44 -18.37 -58.08
N VAL A 295 3.47 -18.56 -57.20
CA VAL A 295 2.48 -19.62 -57.29
C VAL A 295 1.09 -18.96 -57.51
N PRO A 296 0.24 -19.52 -58.42
CA PRO A 296 -1.11 -19.00 -58.62
C PRO A 296 -1.87 -18.85 -57.30
N GLY A 297 -2.31 -17.61 -57.00
CA GLY A 297 -2.93 -17.25 -55.73
C GLY A 297 -2.10 -16.28 -54.86
N ASP A 298 -0.83 -16.06 -55.17
CA ASP A 298 -0.01 -15.07 -54.51
C ASP A 298 -0.44 -13.64 -54.88
N ASP A 299 -0.34 -12.73 -53.87
CA ASP A 299 -0.64 -11.31 -54.08
C ASP A 299 0.41 -10.68 -55.03
N ARG A 300 -0.06 -10.16 -56.15
CA ARG A 300 0.77 -9.49 -57.18
C ARG A 300 1.50 -8.25 -56.65
N ARG A 301 1.07 -7.67 -55.54
CA ARG A 301 1.75 -6.53 -54.87
C ARG A 301 3.12 -6.92 -54.33
N ASN A 302 3.30 -8.20 -54.01
CA ASN A 302 4.54 -8.74 -53.46
C ASN A 302 5.53 -9.20 -54.54
N VAL A 303 5.23 -9.04 -55.84
CA VAL A 303 6.14 -9.38 -56.93
C VAL A 303 7.38 -8.47 -56.89
N HIS A 304 8.57 -9.09 -56.91
CA HIS A 304 9.84 -8.38 -57.02
C HIS A 304 10.19 -8.12 -58.45
N TRP A 305 9.68 -7.03 -59.04
CA TRP A 305 9.79 -6.69 -60.44
C TRP A 305 11.23 -6.68 -60.96
N PRO A 306 12.25 -6.14 -60.26
CA PRO A 306 13.62 -6.15 -60.75
C PRO A 306 14.17 -7.57 -60.96
N MET A 307 13.92 -8.49 -59.99
CA MET A 307 14.39 -9.88 -60.12
C MET A 307 13.58 -10.66 -61.16
N THR A 308 12.27 -10.41 -61.23
CA THR A 308 11.39 -10.95 -62.27
C THR A 308 11.88 -10.58 -63.64
N ALA A 309 12.31 -9.34 -63.94
CA ALA A 309 12.87 -8.89 -65.19
C ALA A 309 14.24 -9.52 -65.50
N HIS A 310 15.03 -9.80 -64.44
CA HIS A 310 16.36 -10.41 -64.63
C HIS A 310 16.28 -11.91 -64.93
N ILE A 311 15.36 -12.64 -64.27
CA ILE A 311 15.25 -14.11 -64.39
C ILE A 311 14.23 -14.53 -65.46
N GLY A 312 13.33 -13.64 -65.90
CA GLY A 312 12.29 -13.92 -66.87
C GLY A 312 11.10 -14.73 -66.37
N ARG A 313 10.98 -14.94 -65.03
CA ARG A 313 9.84 -15.59 -64.36
C ARG A 313 9.41 -14.81 -63.20
N LEU A 314 8.12 -14.90 -62.83
CA LEU A 314 7.58 -14.15 -61.74
C LEU A 314 8.18 -14.63 -60.40
N VAL A 315 8.72 -13.69 -59.62
CA VAL A 315 9.32 -13.93 -58.30
C VAL A 315 8.63 -13.05 -57.27
N VAL A 316 8.23 -13.64 -56.15
CA VAL A 316 7.53 -12.95 -55.05
C VAL A 316 8.46 -12.80 -53.87
N ARG A 317 8.30 -11.69 -53.16
CA ARG A 317 8.93 -11.46 -51.85
C ARG A 317 8.22 -12.32 -50.82
N GLN A 318 8.97 -13.12 -50.10
CA GLN A 318 8.51 -13.83 -48.93
C GLN A 318 8.87 -13.00 -47.73
N PHE A 319 7.87 -12.75 -46.90
CA PHE A 319 8.00 -11.95 -45.69
C PHE A 319 7.83 -12.83 -44.49
N GLU A 320 8.63 -12.60 -43.49
CA GLU A 320 8.55 -13.28 -42.20
C GLU A 320 7.85 -12.36 -41.21
N GLU A 321 6.83 -12.87 -40.55
CA GLU A 321 6.15 -12.16 -39.48
C GLU A 321 7.12 -12.04 -38.29
N THR A 322 7.67 -10.86 -38.11
CA THR A 322 8.47 -10.59 -36.92
C THR A 322 7.51 -10.46 -35.72
N ARG A 323 7.15 -11.57 -35.09
CA ARG A 323 6.41 -11.57 -33.86
C ARG A 323 7.28 -10.94 -32.78
N ARG A 324 6.93 -9.73 -32.38
CA ARG A 324 7.52 -9.15 -31.17
C ARG A 324 7.15 -10.06 -30.00
N SER A 325 8.13 -10.66 -29.35
CA SER A 325 7.90 -11.53 -28.22
C SER A 325 7.23 -10.73 -27.10
N HIS A 326 6.02 -11.12 -26.72
CA HIS A 326 5.27 -10.50 -25.65
C HIS A 326 5.28 -11.43 -24.43
N HIS A 327 5.85 -10.96 -23.32
CA HIS A 327 5.90 -11.68 -22.06
C HIS A 327 4.79 -11.17 -21.13
N LEU A 328 3.95 -12.05 -20.64
CA LEU A 328 2.96 -11.78 -19.61
C LEU A 328 3.46 -12.32 -18.28
N VAL A 329 3.67 -11.44 -17.33
CA VAL A 329 3.98 -11.78 -15.93
C VAL A 329 2.70 -11.67 -15.10
N VAL A 330 2.30 -12.77 -14.49
CA VAL A 330 1.12 -12.84 -13.59
C VAL A 330 1.62 -12.99 -12.17
N LEU A 331 1.36 -12.01 -11.31
CA LEU A 331 1.74 -12.05 -9.91
C LEU A 331 0.52 -12.38 -9.04
N ASP A 332 0.63 -13.43 -8.26
CA ASP A 332 -0.38 -13.82 -7.28
C ASP A 332 -0.36 -12.84 -6.10
N THR A 333 -1.41 -12.06 -5.97
CA THR A 333 -1.57 -11.08 -4.86
C THR A 333 -2.73 -11.43 -3.94
N ARG A 334 -3.21 -12.68 -3.97
CA ARG A 334 -4.34 -13.11 -3.14
C ARG A 334 -3.98 -13.05 -1.65
N LEU A 335 -4.87 -12.41 -0.90
CA LEU A 335 -4.72 -12.28 0.55
C LEU A 335 -4.73 -13.65 1.24
N GLY A 336 -3.85 -13.83 2.22
CA GLY A 336 -3.77 -15.06 3.03
C GLY A 336 -3.10 -16.26 2.35
N GLN A 337 -2.64 -16.13 1.11
CA GLN A 337 -1.89 -17.19 0.41
C GLN A 337 -0.38 -17.15 0.71
N TRP A 338 0.10 -16.04 1.24
CA TRP A 338 1.50 -15.83 1.59
C TRP A 338 1.75 -16.14 3.07
N ASN A 339 2.77 -16.94 3.36
CA ASN A 339 3.11 -17.35 4.72
C ASN A 339 3.55 -16.16 5.58
N ASP A 340 4.28 -15.25 4.96
CA ASP A 340 4.78 -14.02 5.55
C ASP A 340 4.89 -12.91 4.51
N ARG A 341 5.10 -11.70 5.00
CA ARG A 341 5.21 -10.52 4.15
C ARG A 341 6.53 -10.49 3.36
N ASP A 342 7.59 -11.11 3.87
CA ASP A 342 8.89 -11.11 3.20
C ASP A 342 8.87 -12.07 2.00
N SER A 343 8.15 -13.17 2.07
CA SER A 343 7.88 -14.05 0.91
C SER A 343 7.13 -13.32 -0.21
N PHE A 344 6.14 -12.49 0.14
CA PHE A 344 5.44 -11.65 -0.83
C PHE A 344 6.36 -10.59 -1.46
N GLU A 345 7.18 -9.90 -0.65
CA GLU A 345 8.16 -8.93 -1.14
C GLU A 345 9.21 -9.59 -2.08
N ASN A 346 9.57 -10.84 -1.78
CA ASN A 346 10.45 -11.63 -2.62
C ASN A 346 9.80 -11.95 -3.97
N ALA A 347 8.52 -12.34 -3.98
CA ALA A 347 7.75 -12.56 -5.21
C ALA A 347 7.67 -11.32 -6.09
N VAL A 348 7.40 -10.16 -5.49
CA VAL A 348 7.39 -8.89 -6.23
C VAL A 348 8.78 -8.56 -6.78
N SER A 349 9.85 -8.86 -6.04
CA SER A 349 11.23 -8.65 -6.48
C SER A 349 11.62 -9.57 -7.64
N ILE A 350 11.13 -10.82 -7.62
CA ILE A 350 11.27 -11.76 -8.75
C ILE A 350 10.52 -11.23 -9.98
N ALA A 351 9.26 -10.80 -9.81
CA ALA A 351 8.49 -10.18 -10.90
C ALA A 351 9.21 -8.97 -11.50
N ALA A 352 9.69 -8.08 -10.63
CA ALA A 352 10.42 -6.88 -11.04
C ALA A 352 11.69 -7.22 -11.82
N SER A 353 12.43 -8.24 -11.38
CA SER A 353 13.67 -8.67 -12.03
C SER A 353 13.42 -9.22 -13.43
N LEU A 354 12.38 -10.06 -13.59
CA LEU A 354 11.97 -10.59 -14.90
C LEU A 354 11.53 -9.46 -15.84
N VAL A 355 10.65 -8.59 -15.36
CA VAL A 355 10.14 -7.47 -16.15
C VAL A 355 11.25 -6.53 -16.61
N VAL A 356 12.17 -6.16 -15.71
CA VAL A 356 13.28 -5.26 -16.04
C VAL A 356 14.24 -5.92 -17.04
N ALA A 357 14.49 -7.21 -16.89
CA ALA A 357 15.35 -7.97 -17.81
C ALA A 357 14.74 -8.08 -19.22
N ASP A 358 13.45 -8.36 -19.32
CA ASP A 358 12.75 -8.39 -20.61
C ASP A 358 12.72 -7.03 -21.30
N MET A 359 12.45 -5.97 -20.53
CA MET A 359 12.46 -4.61 -21.06
C MET A 359 13.86 -4.18 -21.52
N ALA A 360 14.92 -4.62 -20.81
CA ALA A 360 16.30 -4.42 -21.24
C ALA A 360 16.63 -5.16 -22.53
N ALA A 361 15.98 -6.31 -22.78
CA ALA A 361 16.06 -7.08 -24.01
C ALA A 361 15.10 -6.57 -25.11
N SER A 362 14.48 -5.38 -24.91
CA SER A 362 13.52 -4.76 -25.86
C SER A 362 12.29 -5.60 -26.14
N ARG A 363 11.88 -6.48 -25.22
CA ARG A 363 10.66 -7.26 -25.31
C ARG A 363 9.47 -6.45 -24.77
N THR A 364 8.29 -6.73 -25.30
CA THR A 364 7.06 -6.17 -24.76
C THR A 364 6.66 -6.97 -23.53
N VAL A 365 6.44 -6.29 -22.40
CA VAL A 365 6.07 -6.93 -21.13
C VAL A 365 4.77 -6.35 -20.60
N SER A 366 3.92 -7.22 -20.07
CA SER A 366 2.75 -6.85 -19.29
C SER A 366 2.79 -7.54 -17.94
N LEU A 367 2.49 -6.79 -16.90
CA LEU A 367 2.34 -7.31 -15.53
C LEU A 367 0.86 -7.26 -15.15
N THR A 368 0.32 -8.36 -14.66
CA THR A 368 -1.02 -8.39 -14.07
C THR A 368 -0.96 -8.94 -12.65
N THR A 369 -1.78 -8.39 -11.79
CA THR A 369 -2.02 -8.86 -10.42
C THR A 369 -3.48 -9.29 -10.28
N ALA A 370 -3.92 -9.67 -9.11
CA ALA A 370 -5.32 -9.97 -8.85
C ALA A 370 -6.25 -8.79 -9.20
N THR A 371 -5.81 -7.56 -8.93
CA THR A 371 -6.61 -6.33 -9.10
C THR A 371 -6.17 -5.44 -10.25
N ASP A 372 -4.86 -5.38 -10.50
CA ASP A 372 -4.25 -4.37 -11.35
C ASP A 372 -3.69 -4.95 -12.64
N TRP A 373 -3.62 -4.06 -13.62
CA TRP A 373 -3.02 -4.34 -14.90
C TRP A 373 -2.03 -3.22 -15.25
N VAL A 374 -0.76 -3.56 -15.37
CA VAL A 374 0.28 -2.59 -15.67
C VAL A 374 0.91 -2.93 -17.03
N THR A 375 0.81 -1.99 -17.96
CA THR A 375 1.48 -2.04 -19.25
C THR A 375 2.14 -0.71 -19.53
N THR A 376 3.45 -0.71 -19.66
CA THR A 376 4.24 0.49 -19.96
C THR A 376 5.51 0.09 -20.70
N SER A 377 6.00 0.98 -21.54
CA SER A 377 7.26 0.78 -22.27
C SER A 377 8.50 1.24 -21.51
N ALA A 378 8.33 1.87 -20.33
CA ALA A 378 9.43 2.40 -19.54
C ALA A 378 9.61 1.59 -18.25
N ALA A 379 10.78 1.00 -18.07
CA ALA A 379 11.12 0.18 -16.90
C ALA A 379 10.93 0.94 -15.58
N THR A 380 11.30 2.21 -15.54
CA THR A 380 11.08 3.07 -14.36
C THR A 380 9.61 3.21 -13.98
N ARG A 381 8.72 3.41 -14.95
CA ARG A 381 7.27 3.51 -14.71
C ARG A 381 6.69 2.18 -14.24
N MET A 382 7.22 1.07 -14.76
CA MET A 382 6.82 -0.26 -14.31
C MET A 382 7.20 -0.47 -12.84
N LEU A 383 8.42 -0.12 -12.46
CA LEU A 383 8.86 -0.20 -11.07
C LEU A 383 8.10 0.77 -10.16
N ASP A 384 7.77 1.99 -10.62
CA ASP A 384 6.91 2.94 -9.89
C ASP A 384 5.52 2.33 -9.61
N ALA A 385 4.91 1.68 -10.60
CA ALA A 385 3.63 0.99 -10.43
C ALA A 385 3.73 -0.19 -9.46
N MET A 386 4.85 -0.94 -9.51
CA MET A 386 5.08 -2.05 -8.58
C MET A 386 5.25 -1.62 -7.13
N CYS A 387 5.57 -0.34 -6.85
CA CYS A 387 5.58 0.19 -5.48
C CYS A 387 4.20 0.13 -4.80
N ALA A 388 3.12 0.24 -5.57
CA ALA A 388 1.76 0.27 -5.06
C ALA A 388 1.11 -1.12 -4.92
N ILE A 389 1.74 -2.19 -5.42
CA ILE A 389 1.18 -3.53 -5.34
C ILE A 389 1.17 -4.01 -3.89
N HIS A 390 0.03 -4.48 -3.42
CA HIS A 390 -0.17 -5.02 -2.09
C HIS A 390 -0.78 -6.43 -2.19
N ASP A 391 -0.61 -7.21 -1.14
CA ASP A 391 -1.32 -8.47 -0.95
C ASP A 391 -2.80 -8.15 -0.65
N SER A 392 -3.58 -8.03 -1.68
CA SER A 392 -4.99 -7.66 -1.59
C SER A 392 -5.78 -8.35 -2.70
N GLY A 393 -7.01 -8.68 -2.41
CA GLY A 393 -7.95 -9.20 -3.38
C GLY A 393 -8.30 -10.67 -3.20
N GLU A 394 -9.55 -10.94 -3.45
CA GLU A 394 -10.16 -12.27 -3.43
C GLU A 394 -10.27 -12.87 -4.84
N ALA A 395 -9.67 -12.21 -5.86
CA ALA A 395 -9.80 -12.63 -7.23
C ALA A 395 -9.16 -14.02 -7.45
N ASP A 396 -9.87 -14.88 -8.15
CA ASP A 396 -9.36 -16.18 -8.56
C ASP A 396 -8.21 -16.01 -9.54
N LEU A 397 -7.04 -16.57 -9.20
CA LEU A 397 -5.84 -16.51 -10.03
C LEU A 397 -6.06 -17.12 -11.42
N MET A 398 -6.84 -18.21 -11.49
CA MET A 398 -7.16 -18.88 -12.76
C MET A 398 -8.05 -18.00 -13.64
N ALA A 399 -9.08 -17.38 -13.07
CA ALA A 399 -9.95 -16.46 -13.81
C ALA A 399 -9.15 -15.27 -14.33
N ARG A 400 -8.25 -14.73 -13.51
CA ARG A 400 -7.39 -13.62 -13.89
C ARG A 400 -6.40 -13.99 -15.01
N LEU A 401 -5.81 -15.18 -14.91
CA LEU A 401 -4.92 -15.70 -15.97
C LEU A 401 -5.65 -15.80 -17.31
N ARG A 402 -6.84 -16.40 -17.32
CA ARG A 402 -7.66 -16.53 -18.55
C ARG A 402 -8.04 -15.17 -19.13
N GLU A 403 -8.44 -14.22 -18.30
CA GLU A 403 -8.73 -12.86 -18.71
C GLU A 403 -7.51 -12.18 -19.32
N ALA A 404 -6.33 -12.34 -18.69
CA ALA A 404 -5.08 -11.75 -19.15
C ALA A 404 -4.64 -12.30 -20.50
N ILE A 405 -4.78 -13.60 -20.73
CA ILE A 405 -4.48 -14.25 -22.02
C ILE A 405 -5.46 -13.78 -23.08
N ALA A 406 -6.75 -13.73 -22.78
CA ALA A 406 -7.78 -13.31 -23.74
C ALA A 406 -7.61 -11.86 -24.21
N LYS A 407 -7.15 -10.98 -23.33
CA LYS A 407 -6.90 -9.56 -23.65
C LYS A 407 -5.65 -9.31 -24.47
N ARG A 408 -4.77 -10.30 -24.66
CA ARG A 408 -3.45 -10.13 -25.31
C ARG A 408 -3.19 -11.21 -26.35
N PRO A 409 -3.70 -11.06 -27.56
CA PRO A 409 -3.29 -11.93 -28.66
C PRO A 409 -1.80 -11.72 -28.96
N GLY A 410 -1.09 -12.80 -29.30
CA GLY A 410 0.34 -12.75 -29.65
C GLY A 410 1.30 -12.87 -28.47
N LEU A 411 0.86 -13.46 -27.36
CA LEU A 411 1.74 -13.85 -26.25
C LEU A 411 2.73 -14.90 -26.73
N SER A 412 3.99 -14.76 -26.32
CA SER A 412 5.05 -15.74 -26.55
C SER A 412 5.46 -16.46 -25.29
N VAL A 413 5.41 -15.76 -24.14
CA VAL A 413 5.80 -16.29 -22.83
C VAL A 413 4.80 -15.85 -21.76
N VAL A 414 4.45 -16.76 -20.85
CA VAL A 414 3.64 -16.46 -19.67
C VAL A 414 4.36 -17.01 -18.44
N THR A 415 4.71 -16.13 -17.52
CA THR A 415 5.29 -16.52 -16.24
C THR A 415 4.33 -16.15 -15.09
N ILE A 416 3.93 -17.15 -14.31
CA ILE A 416 3.07 -16.99 -13.16
C ILE A 416 3.93 -17.06 -11.91
N ILE A 417 3.93 -16.00 -11.11
CA ILE A 417 4.61 -15.97 -9.81
C ILE A 417 3.57 -16.26 -8.76
N ALA A 418 3.65 -17.46 -8.19
CA ALA A 418 2.63 -18.02 -7.32
C ALA A 418 3.08 -18.06 -5.86
N ALA A 419 2.11 -18.02 -4.97
CA ALA A 419 2.29 -18.15 -3.54
C ALA A 419 2.78 -19.57 -3.15
N PRO A 420 3.42 -19.73 -1.98
CA PRO A 420 3.93 -21.02 -1.52
C PRO A 420 2.84 -22.07 -1.27
N THR A 421 1.60 -21.64 -1.10
CA THR A 421 0.43 -22.50 -0.88
C THR A 421 -0.05 -23.21 -2.14
N VAL A 422 0.35 -22.75 -3.33
CA VAL A 422 0.02 -23.40 -4.60
C VAL A 422 0.73 -24.76 -4.67
N ASP A 423 -0.03 -25.84 -4.74
CA ASP A 423 0.49 -27.20 -4.88
C ASP A 423 0.86 -27.54 -6.33
N ASP A 424 1.36 -28.76 -6.55
CA ASP A 424 1.81 -29.20 -7.88
C ASP A 424 0.64 -29.41 -8.86
N ASP A 425 -0.52 -29.84 -8.33
CA ASP A 425 -1.72 -30.04 -9.14
C ASP A 425 -2.30 -28.69 -9.58
N GLN A 426 -2.38 -27.75 -8.67
CA GLN A 426 -2.80 -26.37 -8.99
C GLN A 426 -1.85 -25.71 -10.00
N ALA A 427 -0.54 -25.88 -9.84
CA ALA A 427 0.44 -25.38 -10.79
C ALA A 427 0.24 -26.01 -12.18
N SER A 428 -0.02 -27.31 -12.23
CA SER A 428 -0.32 -28.02 -13.49
C SER A 428 -1.62 -27.52 -14.11
N HIS A 429 -2.65 -27.25 -13.32
CA HIS A 429 -3.90 -26.67 -13.81
C HIS A 429 -3.70 -25.24 -14.37
N LEU A 430 -2.85 -24.42 -13.75
CA LEU A 430 -2.52 -23.10 -14.24
C LEU A 430 -1.79 -23.17 -15.58
N LEU A 431 -0.82 -24.07 -15.73
CA LEU A 431 -0.08 -24.27 -16.96
C LEU A 431 -0.97 -24.80 -18.09
N ASN A 432 -1.87 -25.73 -17.80
CA ASN A 432 -2.83 -26.29 -18.77
C ASN A 432 -3.85 -25.25 -19.28
N ALA A 433 -4.04 -24.15 -18.57
CA ALA A 433 -4.90 -23.05 -19.03
C ALA A 433 -4.25 -22.14 -20.06
N ILE A 434 -2.95 -22.29 -20.30
CA ILE A 434 -2.18 -21.50 -21.26
C ILE A 434 -2.14 -22.25 -22.59
N PRO A 435 -2.31 -21.56 -23.74
CA PRO A 435 -2.21 -22.19 -25.05
C PRO A 435 -0.86 -22.91 -25.26
N VAL A 436 -0.88 -24.04 -25.97
CA VAL A 436 0.29 -24.92 -26.16
C VAL A 436 1.43 -24.24 -26.94
N ASP A 437 1.09 -23.27 -27.77
CA ASP A 437 2.03 -22.46 -28.56
C ASP A 437 2.71 -21.35 -27.74
N VAL A 438 2.34 -21.19 -26.47
CA VAL A 438 2.89 -20.18 -25.57
C VAL A 438 3.76 -20.88 -24.52
N ARG A 439 5.01 -20.47 -24.39
CA ARG A 439 5.87 -20.97 -23.32
C ARG A 439 5.33 -20.54 -21.97
N SER A 440 5.29 -21.46 -21.04
CA SER A 440 4.68 -21.21 -19.74
C SER A 440 5.55 -21.70 -18.59
N ALA A 441 5.61 -20.89 -17.56
CA ALA A 441 6.30 -21.23 -16.32
C ALA A 441 5.51 -20.76 -15.09
N VAL A 442 5.54 -21.57 -14.04
CA VAL A 442 5.09 -21.19 -12.70
C VAL A 442 6.31 -21.10 -11.80
N VAL A 443 6.55 -19.93 -11.25
CA VAL A 443 7.58 -19.66 -10.22
C VAL A 443 6.89 -19.57 -8.88
N ARG A 444 7.14 -20.54 -8.04
CA ARG A 444 6.57 -20.62 -6.71
C ARG A 444 7.59 -20.17 -5.67
N VAL A 445 7.22 -19.18 -4.86
CA VAL A 445 8.10 -18.65 -3.82
C VAL A 445 7.92 -19.46 -2.56
N ARG A 446 8.68 -20.55 -2.44
CA ARG A 446 8.56 -21.52 -1.35
C ARG A 446 9.89 -21.68 -0.63
N PRO A 447 9.93 -21.71 0.73
CA PRO A 447 11.14 -21.99 1.48
C PRO A 447 11.73 -23.36 1.11
N GLY A 448 13.06 -23.45 1.02
CA GLY A 448 13.75 -24.71 0.71
C GLY A 448 14.92 -24.52 -0.25
N HIS A 449 15.14 -25.50 -1.11
CA HIS A 449 16.18 -25.42 -2.15
C HIS A 449 15.55 -25.06 -3.50
N PRO A 450 16.25 -24.30 -4.35
CA PRO A 450 15.78 -24.03 -5.70
C PRO A 450 15.63 -25.34 -6.48
N LYS A 451 14.48 -25.54 -7.07
CA LYS A 451 14.13 -26.76 -7.78
C LYS A 451 13.40 -26.43 -9.07
N LEU A 452 13.81 -27.10 -10.16
CA LEU A 452 13.18 -26.99 -11.45
C LEU A 452 12.57 -28.32 -11.86
N ARG A 453 11.33 -28.31 -12.31
CA ARG A 453 10.61 -29.49 -12.81
C ARG A 453 9.92 -29.16 -14.12
N ARG A 454 10.10 -29.97 -15.12
CA ARG A 454 9.32 -29.89 -16.36
C ARG A 454 8.04 -30.68 -16.20
N LEU A 455 6.92 -30.06 -16.55
CA LEU A 455 5.59 -30.64 -16.58
C LEU A 455 5.16 -30.80 -18.04
N SER A 456 4.01 -31.42 -18.28
CA SER A 456 3.49 -31.67 -19.64
C SER A 456 3.30 -30.40 -20.48
N HIS A 457 2.93 -29.29 -19.83
CA HIS A 457 2.65 -27.99 -20.46
C HIS A 457 3.41 -26.86 -19.82
N GLY A 458 4.74 -26.99 -19.65
CA GLY A 458 5.56 -25.90 -19.13
C GLY A 458 6.46 -26.30 -17.99
N THR A 459 6.93 -25.32 -17.22
CA THR A 459 7.93 -25.52 -16.17
C THR A 459 7.41 -25.04 -14.84
N LEU A 460 7.68 -25.82 -13.78
CA LEU A 460 7.47 -25.43 -12.39
C LEU A 460 8.82 -25.21 -11.72
N ALA A 461 9.06 -24.00 -11.22
CA ALA A 461 10.26 -23.61 -10.51
C ALA A 461 9.94 -23.23 -9.06
N ASP A 462 10.59 -23.86 -8.10
CA ASP A 462 10.60 -23.40 -6.72
C ASP A 462 11.78 -22.43 -6.54
N CYS A 463 11.50 -21.16 -6.25
CA CYS A 463 12.48 -20.09 -6.10
C CYS A 463 12.40 -19.53 -4.66
N PRO A 464 13.21 -20.03 -3.72
CA PRO A 464 13.16 -19.60 -2.33
C PRO A 464 13.56 -18.14 -2.13
N THR A 465 14.61 -17.71 -2.80
CA THR A 465 15.18 -16.37 -2.67
C THR A 465 15.36 -15.71 -4.04
N LEU A 466 15.48 -14.39 -4.02
CA LEU A 466 15.74 -13.63 -5.24
C LEU A 466 17.07 -14.03 -5.89
N GLU A 467 18.07 -14.38 -5.10
CA GLU A 467 19.41 -14.77 -5.54
C GLU A 467 19.43 -16.09 -6.30
N ASP A 468 18.41 -16.94 -6.13
CA ASP A 468 18.27 -18.20 -6.84
C ASP A 468 17.70 -18.04 -8.26
N LEU A 469 17.03 -16.92 -8.53
CA LEU A 469 16.37 -16.65 -9.81
C LEU A 469 17.31 -16.77 -11.03
N PRO A 470 18.55 -16.22 -11.03
CA PRO A 470 19.42 -16.34 -12.20
C PRO A 470 19.80 -17.77 -12.53
N ARG A 471 19.95 -18.63 -11.51
CA ARG A 471 20.25 -20.05 -11.69
C ARG A 471 19.11 -20.82 -12.32
N LEU A 472 17.87 -20.51 -11.87
CA LEU A 472 16.66 -21.13 -12.40
C LEU A 472 16.40 -20.71 -13.86
N VAL A 473 16.67 -19.45 -14.21
CA VAL A 473 16.56 -18.95 -15.57
C VAL A 473 17.62 -19.58 -16.46
N ALA A 474 18.88 -19.63 -16.03
CA ALA A 474 19.99 -20.24 -16.78
C ALA A 474 19.77 -21.75 -17.02
N ALA A 475 19.06 -22.44 -16.13
CA ALA A 475 18.67 -23.84 -16.31
C ALA A 475 17.56 -24.05 -17.36
N GLY A 476 17.12 -22.99 -18.08
CA GLY A 476 16.10 -23.05 -19.11
C GLY A 476 14.67 -23.20 -18.58
N GLY A 477 14.44 -22.80 -17.34
CA GLY A 477 13.14 -23.00 -16.70
C GLY A 477 12.11 -21.91 -16.89
N LEU A 478 12.52 -20.71 -17.26
CA LEU A 478 11.64 -19.52 -17.24
C LEU A 478 11.63 -18.74 -18.56
N ALA A 479 12.33 -19.24 -19.56
CA ALA A 479 12.47 -18.58 -20.87
C ALA A 479 11.86 -19.41 -21.99
#